data_96bbe5568b88a523ef9e7cd7d12b1485
#
_entry.id   96bbe5568b88a523ef9e7cd7d12b1485
#
_cell.length_a   1.000
_cell.length_b   1.000
_cell.length_c   1.000
_cell.angle_alpha   90.00
_cell.angle_beta   90.00
_cell.angle_gamma   90.00
#
_symmetry.space_group_name_H-M   'P 1'
#
loop_
_entity.id
_entity.type
_entity.pdbx_description
1 polymer ?
#
loop_
_entity_poly.entity_id
_entity_poly.type
_entity_poly.pdbx_seq_one_letter_code
_entity_poly.pdbx_strand_id
1 'polypeptide(L)'
;MAKKENIKNKLDMFQKETFQYERLEDVLGDRFGRYSKAIIQERAIPDVRDGLKPVQRRILYAMNHMKITSTSQYKKSARVCGEVMGKYHPHGDSSIYEAMVRMSQSWRMSVPLIDMQGNNGSIDGDGPAAMLSLIHI
;
A
#
# COMPACT_ATOMS: atom_id res chain seq x y z
N MET A 1 -32.03 -30.28 -33.37
CA MET A 1 -32.54 -28.89 -33.43
C MET A 1 -32.26 -28.11 -32.15
N ALA A 2 -32.44 -28.65 -30.97
CA ALA A 2 -32.21 -27.95 -29.66
C ALA A 2 -30.79 -27.39 -29.43
N LYS A 3 -29.73 -28.03 -29.98
CA LYS A 3 -28.35 -27.60 -29.77
C LYS A 3 -27.95 -26.34 -30.55
N LYS A 4 -28.62 -26.09 -31.71
CA LYS A 4 -28.43 -24.88 -32.53
C LYS A 4 -29.15 -23.66 -31.94
N GLU A 5 -30.29 -23.89 -31.31
CA GLU A 5 -31.10 -22.84 -30.66
C GLU A 5 -30.43 -22.30 -29.39
N ASN A 6 -29.75 -23.19 -28.65
CA ASN A 6 -29.00 -22.82 -27.42
C ASN A 6 -27.74 -22.00 -27.74
N ILE A 7 -27.09 -22.21 -28.90
CA ILE A 7 -25.94 -21.44 -29.34
C ILE A 7 -26.37 -20.03 -29.84
N LYS A 8 -27.50 -19.94 -30.51
CA LYS A 8 -28.03 -18.68 -30.99
C LYS A 8 -28.46 -17.77 -29.81
N ASN A 9 -29.12 -18.34 -28.79
CA ASN A 9 -29.49 -17.61 -27.57
C ASN A 9 -28.26 -17.16 -26.75
N LYS A 10 -27.16 -17.92 -26.78
CA LYS A 10 -25.89 -17.51 -26.15
C LYS A 10 -25.20 -16.39 -26.92
N LEU A 11 -25.25 -16.39 -28.26
CA LEU A 11 -24.69 -15.32 -29.10
C LEU A 11 -25.50 -14.01 -28.96
N ASP A 12 -26.82 -14.10 -28.87
CA ASP A 12 -27.69 -12.93 -28.66
C ASP A 12 -27.50 -12.26 -27.29
N MET A 13 -27.03 -13.00 -26.27
CA MET A 13 -26.68 -12.41 -24.97
C MET A 13 -25.40 -11.57 -25.02
N PHE A 14 -24.52 -11.81 -25.99
CA PHE A 14 -23.27 -11.04 -26.14
C PHE A 14 -23.42 -9.83 -27.08
N GLN A 15 -24.59 -9.65 -27.74
CA GLN A 15 -24.79 -8.60 -28.74
C GLN A 15 -25.61 -7.39 -28.30
N LYS A 16 -25.97 -7.29 -27.01
CA LYS A 16 -26.56 -6.05 -26.50
C LYS A 16 -25.48 -5.20 -25.83
N GLU A 17 -24.55 -4.69 -26.63
CA GLU A 17 -23.73 -3.56 -26.20
C GLU A 17 -24.64 -2.33 -26.12
N THR A 18 -24.88 -1.85 -24.91
CA THR A 18 -25.57 -0.58 -24.66
C THR A 18 -24.50 0.52 -24.61
N PHE A 19 -24.47 1.35 -25.63
CA PHE A 19 -23.64 2.55 -25.65
C PHE A 19 -24.31 3.65 -24.82
N GLN A 20 -23.63 4.14 -23.79
CA GLN A 20 -24.00 5.35 -23.07
C GLN A 20 -23.17 6.51 -23.59
N TYR A 21 -23.84 7.58 -24.00
CA TYR A 21 -23.18 8.82 -24.40
C TYR A 21 -23.19 9.77 -23.23
N GLU A 22 -22.01 10.03 -22.67
CA GLU A 22 -21.81 10.97 -21.57
C GLU A 22 -20.81 12.04 -22.00
N ARG A 23 -20.89 13.22 -21.41
CA ARG A 23 -19.88 14.26 -21.65
C ARG A 23 -18.58 13.85 -20.96
N LEU A 24 -17.47 14.01 -21.68
CA LEU A 24 -16.14 13.65 -21.16
C LEU A 24 -15.83 14.39 -19.84
N GLU A 25 -16.24 15.64 -19.74
CA GLU A 25 -16.03 16.47 -18.55
C GLU A 25 -16.73 15.90 -17.32
N ASP A 26 -17.96 15.42 -17.48
CA ASP A 26 -18.76 14.84 -16.39
C ASP A 26 -18.15 13.52 -15.92
N VAL A 27 -17.73 12.66 -16.87
CA VAL A 27 -17.07 11.38 -16.57
C VAL A 27 -15.73 11.60 -15.86
N LEU A 28 -14.92 12.54 -16.35
CA LEU A 28 -13.64 12.87 -15.74
C LEU A 28 -13.83 13.46 -14.33
N GLY A 29 -14.78 14.37 -14.16
CA GLY A 29 -15.09 14.98 -12.87
C GLY A 29 -15.53 13.96 -11.83
N ASP A 30 -16.45 13.06 -12.16
CA ASP A 30 -16.90 12.00 -11.25
C ASP A 30 -15.76 11.03 -10.89
N ARG A 31 -15.03 10.53 -11.90
CA ARG A 31 -13.94 9.58 -11.69
C ARG A 31 -12.80 10.20 -10.91
N PHE A 32 -12.42 11.43 -11.21
CA PHE A 32 -11.39 12.16 -10.48
C PHE A 32 -11.81 12.44 -9.03
N GLY A 33 -13.06 12.84 -8.80
CA GLY A 33 -13.61 13.04 -7.47
C GLY A 33 -13.57 11.78 -6.62
N ARG A 34 -13.98 10.63 -7.17
CA ARG A 34 -13.90 9.33 -6.48
C ARG A 34 -12.46 8.92 -6.19
N TYR A 35 -11.56 9.07 -7.16
CA TYR A 35 -10.14 8.78 -6.98
C TYR A 35 -9.50 9.65 -5.89
N SER A 36 -9.74 10.95 -5.94
CA SER A 36 -9.21 11.90 -4.96
C SER A 36 -9.72 11.59 -3.56
N LYS A 37 -11.00 11.27 -3.40
CA LYS A 37 -11.58 10.85 -2.13
C LYS A 37 -10.90 9.60 -1.59
N ALA A 38 -10.71 8.57 -2.41
CA ALA A 38 -10.05 7.33 -2.01
C ALA A 38 -8.60 7.60 -1.56
N ILE A 39 -7.84 8.40 -2.31
CA ILE A 39 -6.45 8.75 -1.94
C ILE A 39 -6.41 9.53 -0.62
N ILE A 40 -7.31 10.46 -0.41
CA ILE A 40 -7.37 11.23 0.83
C ILE A 40 -7.67 10.32 2.01
N GLN A 41 -8.74 9.53 1.94
CA GLN A 41 -9.22 8.72 3.05
C GLN A 41 -8.35 7.50 3.36
N GLU A 42 -7.84 6.82 2.32
CA GLU A 42 -7.19 5.52 2.48
C GLU A 42 -5.65 5.58 2.43
N ARG A 43 -5.08 6.75 2.13
CA ARG A 43 -3.63 6.87 1.94
C ARG A 43 -3.00 8.07 2.62
N ALA A 44 -3.59 9.26 2.48
CA ALA A 44 -2.93 10.51 2.85
C ALA A 44 -3.18 10.93 4.31
N ILE A 45 -4.39 10.74 4.82
CA ILE A 45 -4.79 11.24 6.15
C ILE A 45 -4.37 10.27 7.24
N PRO A 46 -3.60 10.75 8.25
CA PRO A 46 -3.33 9.99 9.47
C PRO A 46 -4.60 9.78 10.30
N ASP A 47 -4.66 8.67 11.04
CA ASP A 47 -5.73 8.41 11.99
C ASP A 47 -5.63 9.36 13.20
N VAL A 48 -6.74 9.97 13.60
CA VAL A 48 -6.79 10.93 14.71
C VAL A 48 -6.39 10.32 16.06
N ARG A 49 -6.52 9.01 16.22
CA ARG A 49 -6.24 8.30 17.48
C ARG A 49 -4.75 8.10 17.74
N ASP A 50 -3.96 7.85 16.71
CA ASP A 50 -2.55 7.46 16.84
C ASP A 50 -1.61 8.13 15.84
N GLY A 51 -2.15 8.94 14.92
CA GLY A 51 -1.35 9.63 13.92
C GLY A 51 -0.80 8.73 12.80
N LEU A 52 -1.16 7.46 12.74
CA LEU A 52 -0.64 6.53 11.76
C LEU A 52 -1.40 6.63 10.44
N LYS A 53 -0.65 6.68 9.34
CA LYS A 53 -1.21 6.45 8.00
C LYS A 53 -1.48 4.96 7.79
N PRO A 54 -2.41 4.59 6.90
CA PRO A 54 -2.77 3.17 6.67
C PRO A 54 -1.58 2.26 6.38
N VAL A 55 -0.60 2.70 5.59
CA VAL A 55 0.61 1.90 5.29
C VAL A 55 1.45 1.68 6.54
N GLN A 56 1.62 2.68 7.39
CA GLN A 56 2.38 2.58 8.64
C GLN A 56 1.75 1.56 9.59
N ARG A 57 0.43 1.62 9.75
CA ARG A 57 -0.32 0.66 10.55
C ARG A 57 -0.17 -0.78 10.03
N ARG A 58 -0.24 -0.97 8.72
CA ARG A 58 -0.06 -2.29 8.09
C ARG A 58 1.34 -2.85 8.32
N ILE A 59 2.36 -2.00 8.29
CA ILE A 59 3.74 -2.37 8.58
C ILE A 59 3.86 -2.83 10.03
N LEU A 60 3.45 -2.03 10.99
CA LEU A 60 3.52 -2.37 12.42
C LEU A 60 2.70 -3.62 12.75
N TYR A 61 1.52 -3.75 12.15
CA TYR A 61 0.70 -4.96 12.31
C TYR A 61 1.41 -6.21 11.78
N ALA A 62 2.01 -6.15 10.59
CA ALA A 62 2.76 -7.26 10.03
C ALA A 62 3.98 -7.61 10.90
N MET A 63 4.73 -6.62 11.38
CA MET A 63 5.88 -6.83 12.25
C MET A 63 5.45 -7.51 13.57
N ASN A 64 4.38 -7.05 14.19
CA ASN A 64 3.83 -7.67 15.40
C ASN A 64 3.36 -9.12 15.13
N HIS A 65 2.67 -9.36 14.03
CA HIS A 65 2.23 -10.71 13.63
C HIS A 65 3.42 -11.66 13.40
N MET A 66 4.52 -11.14 12.85
CA MET A 66 5.77 -11.88 12.66
C MET A 66 6.61 -12.02 13.94
N LYS A 67 6.10 -11.53 15.09
CA LYS A 67 6.82 -11.51 16.38
C LYS A 67 8.16 -10.76 16.30
N ILE A 68 8.19 -9.68 15.54
CA ILE A 68 9.34 -8.76 15.50
C ILE A 68 9.05 -7.66 16.51
N THR A 69 9.69 -7.76 17.67
CA THR A 69 9.50 -6.85 18.82
C THR A 69 10.86 -6.30 19.26
N SER A 70 10.88 -5.26 20.07
CA SER A 70 12.10 -4.61 20.59
C SER A 70 13.08 -5.58 21.27
N THR A 71 12.59 -6.72 21.76
CA THR A 71 13.41 -7.76 22.42
C THR A 71 13.78 -8.89 21.47
N SER A 72 13.28 -8.89 20.23
CA SER A 72 13.57 -9.93 19.26
C SER A 72 14.86 -9.64 18.50
N GLN A 73 15.42 -10.68 17.88
CA GLN A 73 16.51 -10.47 16.94
C GLN A 73 16.07 -9.67 15.72
N TYR A 74 16.93 -8.83 15.22
CA TYR A 74 16.72 -8.09 13.98
C TYR A 74 16.40 -9.02 12.81
N LYS A 75 15.50 -8.62 11.99
CA LYS A 75 15.09 -9.33 10.75
C LYS A 75 15.37 -8.46 9.53
N LYS A 76 15.58 -9.08 8.38
CA LYS A 76 15.73 -8.35 7.12
C LYS A 76 14.46 -7.59 6.77
N SER A 77 14.58 -6.32 6.45
CA SER A 77 13.45 -5.45 6.04
C SER A 77 12.69 -6.00 4.82
N ALA A 78 13.40 -6.63 3.89
CA ALA A 78 12.79 -7.31 2.74
C ALA A 78 11.74 -8.35 3.14
N ARG A 79 11.91 -9.04 4.28
CA ARG A 79 10.95 -10.01 4.78
C ARG A 79 9.65 -9.34 5.22
N VAL A 80 9.75 -8.19 5.88
CA VAL A 80 8.57 -7.41 6.31
C VAL A 80 7.88 -6.80 5.09
N CYS A 81 8.64 -6.23 4.15
CA CYS A 81 8.08 -5.71 2.90
C CYS A 81 7.30 -6.78 2.13
N GLY A 82 7.84 -7.98 2.00
CA GLY A 82 7.18 -9.10 1.34
C GLY A 82 5.88 -9.54 2.04
N GLU A 83 5.89 -9.61 3.38
CA GLU A 83 4.69 -9.93 4.17
C GLU A 83 3.61 -8.86 4.03
N VAL A 84 3.99 -7.59 4.10
CA VAL A 84 3.07 -6.44 3.96
C VAL A 84 2.48 -6.40 2.57
N MET A 85 3.32 -6.51 1.54
CA MET A 85 2.89 -6.48 0.14
C MET A 85 1.97 -7.66 -0.19
N GLY A 86 2.30 -8.85 0.28
CA GLY A 86 1.55 -10.05 -0.06
C GLY A 86 0.19 -10.16 0.63
N LYS A 87 0.01 -9.55 1.81
CA LYS A 87 -1.21 -9.75 2.61
C LYS A 87 -2.03 -8.49 2.87
N TYR A 88 -1.39 -7.32 2.97
CA TYR A 88 -2.06 -6.15 3.53
C TYR A 88 -2.04 -4.92 2.63
N HIS A 89 -1.06 -4.80 1.74
CA HIS A 89 -0.84 -3.59 0.95
C HIS A 89 -0.44 -3.92 -0.49
N PRO A 90 -1.38 -4.06 -1.42
CA PRO A 90 -1.15 -4.49 -2.80
C PRO A 90 -0.54 -3.37 -3.66
N HIS A 91 0.63 -2.87 -3.25
CA HIS A 91 1.40 -1.83 -3.94
C HIS A 91 2.88 -2.23 -4.00
N GLY A 92 3.71 -1.42 -4.69
CA GLY A 92 5.12 -1.73 -4.88
C GLY A 92 5.92 -1.76 -3.56
N ASP A 93 6.92 -2.62 -3.51
CA ASP A 93 7.82 -2.84 -2.37
C ASP A 93 8.61 -1.60 -1.95
N SER A 94 9.04 -0.79 -2.93
CA SER A 94 9.78 0.45 -2.70
C SER A 94 8.99 1.43 -1.83
N SER A 95 7.68 1.58 -2.08
CA SER A 95 6.83 2.47 -1.29
C SER A 95 6.68 2.01 0.17
N ILE A 96 6.62 0.70 0.40
CA ILE A 96 6.56 0.09 1.73
C ILE A 96 7.90 0.30 2.44
N TYR A 97 9.01 0.02 1.76
CA TYR A 97 10.35 0.21 2.31
C TYR A 97 10.64 1.66 2.68
N GLU A 98 10.31 2.61 1.80
CA GLU A 98 10.44 4.04 2.12
C GLU A 98 9.61 4.45 3.34
N ALA A 99 8.40 3.92 3.49
CA ALA A 99 7.59 4.18 4.68
C ALA A 99 8.26 3.64 5.94
N MET A 100 8.84 2.43 5.90
CA MET A 100 9.59 1.84 7.01
C MET A 100 10.80 2.68 7.38
N VAL A 101 11.59 3.10 6.39
CA VAL A 101 12.75 3.98 6.59
C VAL A 101 12.33 5.27 7.28
N ARG A 102 11.28 5.92 6.80
CA ARG A 102 10.78 7.16 7.43
C ARG A 102 10.34 6.97 8.88
N MET A 103 9.78 5.82 9.22
CA MET A 103 9.39 5.48 10.59
C MET A 103 10.57 5.23 11.53
N SER A 104 11.78 4.99 11.00
CA SER A 104 13.01 4.83 11.76
C SER A 104 13.83 6.12 11.92
N GLN A 105 13.48 7.18 11.17
CA GLN A 105 14.26 8.41 11.14
C GLN A 105 13.85 9.37 12.26
N SER A 106 14.77 9.60 13.22
CA SER A 106 14.52 10.47 14.37
C SER A 106 14.26 11.94 14.02
N TRP A 107 14.74 12.41 12.86
CA TRP A 107 14.46 13.78 12.37
C TRP A 107 13.11 13.91 11.64
N ARG A 108 12.42 12.80 11.37
CA ARG A 108 11.09 12.79 10.74
C ARG A 108 9.97 12.38 11.68
N MET A 109 10.29 11.60 12.70
CA MET A 109 9.33 11.09 13.67
C MET A 109 9.66 11.64 15.06
N SER A 110 8.65 12.13 15.77
CA SER A 110 8.81 12.56 17.18
C SER A 110 9.27 11.41 18.06
N VAL A 111 8.75 10.20 17.75
CA VAL A 111 9.20 8.94 18.34
C VAL A 111 9.40 7.96 17.18
N PRO A 112 10.61 7.49 16.91
CA PRO A 112 10.84 6.44 15.94
C PRO A 112 10.07 5.17 16.35
N LEU A 113 9.35 4.59 15.38
CA LEU A 113 8.52 3.41 15.60
C LEU A 113 9.20 2.11 15.15
N ILE A 114 10.28 2.24 14.41
CA ILE A 114 11.08 1.12 13.90
C ILE A 114 12.54 1.44 14.19
N ASP A 115 13.26 0.48 14.71
CA ASP A 115 14.72 0.56 14.81
C ASP A 115 15.36 -0.17 13.63
N MET A 116 16.28 0.50 12.94
CA MET A 116 16.99 -0.03 11.78
C MET A 116 18.50 -0.08 12.06
N GLN A 117 19.10 -1.22 11.76
CA GLN A 117 20.56 -1.33 11.72
C GLN A 117 21.07 -0.97 10.32
N GLY A 118 22.06 -0.09 10.28
CA GLY A 118 22.70 0.36 9.06
C GLY A 118 22.30 1.78 8.66
N ASN A 119 22.57 2.13 7.42
CA ASN A 119 22.28 3.47 6.90
C ASN A 119 20.79 3.61 6.59
N ASN A 120 20.08 4.40 7.38
CA ASN A 120 18.68 4.77 7.15
C ASN A 120 18.52 6.16 6.50
N GLY A 121 19.58 6.68 5.90
CA GLY A 121 19.62 8.00 5.27
C GLY A 121 20.13 9.08 6.22
N SER A 122 20.19 10.31 5.74
CA SER A 122 20.58 11.48 6.52
C SER A 122 19.58 12.63 6.38
N ILE A 123 19.71 13.63 7.26
CA ILE A 123 18.95 14.87 7.16
C ILE A 123 19.36 15.70 5.92
N ASP A 124 20.59 15.51 5.45
CA ASP A 124 21.17 16.21 4.30
C ASP A 124 20.71 15.63 2.95
N GLY A 125 19.90 14.57 2.98
CA GLY A 125 19.27 14.01 1.79
C GLY A 125 19.91 12.73 1.25
N ASP A 126 20.88 12.15 1.97
CA ASP A 126 21.39 10.84 1.58
C ASP A 126 20.31 9.78 1.63
N GLY A 127 20.30 8.90 0.63
CA GLY A 127 19.37 7.79 0.58
C GLY A 127 19.68 6.70 1.60
N PRO A 128 18.69 5.92 2.03
CA PRO A 128 18.91 4.77 2.88
C PRO A 128 19.62 3.66 2.12
N ALA A 129 20.23 2.73 2.87
CA ALA A 129 20.75 1.49 2.31
C ALA A 129 19.63 0.69 1.59
N ALA A 130 20.05 -0.25 0.73
CA ALA A 130 19.09 -1.14 0.06
C ALA A 130 18.25 -1.95 1.07
N MET A 131 17.13 -2.50 0.63
CA MET A 131 16.12 -3.25 1.43
C MET A 131 16.67 -4.51 2.16
N LEU A 132 17.98 -4.63 2.26
CA LEU A 132 18.67 -5.71 2.98
C LEU A 132 19.03 -5.35 4.43
N SER A 133 18.74 -4.10 4.86
CA SER A 133 18.96 -3.65 6.24
C SER A 133 18.17 -4.50 7.25
N LEU A 134 18.68 -4.60 8.47
CA LEU A 134 18.03 -5.30 9.57
C LEU A 134 17.13 -4.34 10.36
N ILE A 135 15.98 -4.82 10.79
CA ILE A 135 14.99 -4.03 11.52
C ILE A 135 14.38 -4.79 12.70
N HIS A 136 13.90 -4.03 13.71
CA HIS A 136 12.92 -4.46 14.71
C HIS A 136 12.02 -3.28 15.13
N ILE A 137 10.97 -3.51 15.92
CA ILE A 137 10.10 -2.47 16.50
C ILE A 137 10.70 -2.02 17.85
#